data_98cca0f479570e6f1bc8862453531f7f
#
_entry.id   98cca0f479570e6f1bc8862453531f7f
#
_cell.length_a   1.000
_cell.length_b   1.000
_cell.length_c   1.000
_cell.angle_alpha   90.00
_cell.angle_beta   90.00
_cell.angle_gamma   90.00
#
_symmetry.space_group_name_H-M   'P 1'
#
loop_
_entity.id
_entity.type
_entity.pdbx_description
1 polymer ?
#
loop_
_entity_poly.entity_id
_entity_poly.type
_entity_poly.pdbx_seq_one_letter_code
_entity_poly.pdbx_strand_id
1 'polypeptide(L)'
;MPIQTAVLKSSPGIKRDGTKFEGDNYTDGQWVRWQRGLPRKMGGFKTTQKFLQEISRGFSTFTQMLYVYCHSGSANKVERFTLDATSNSSVITDRTPIAIGAYGTVTLAGASGSVNMIAVNGVNVMSSAVAFNGTIAQTATNVASNISAYTSTPNYTAVAAGSVITITSVTTGDQVNGFIITNTLTTLTSTLVKFDYGSDPLLANPFNYWMFDVQYASSTNQNYLIASVAPNGTCVCNDQDGQIFFGEVLGTGDLRSIPLPPNANVTGGIVSLHPYLFYYGTDGIIGWSVPGEPTDLTGSGSGLA
;
A
#
# COMPACT_ATOMS: atom_id res chain seq x y z
N MET A 1 -19.81 66.53 2.68
CA MET A 1 -18.75 65.93 3.55
C MET A 1 -18.05 64.84 2.80
N PRO A 2 -16.74 64.84 2.64
CA PRO A 2 -16.04 63.75 2.00
C PRO A 2 -16.10 62.54 2.90
N ILE A 3 -16.48 61.39 2.33
CA ILE A 3 -16.47 60.09 3.02
C ILE A 3 -15.00 59.71 3.22
N GLN A 4 -14.54 59.71 4.46
CA GLN A 4 -13.23 59.13 4.80
C GLN A 4 -13.35 57.61 4.93
N THR A 5 -12.74 56.92 4.02
CA THR A 5 -12.59 55.46 4.10
C THR A 5 -11.36 55.13 4.92
N ALA A 6 -11.55 54.61 6.11
CA ALA A 6 -10.45 54.06 6.94
C ALA A 6 -10.26 52.57 6.58
N VAL A 7 -9.06 52.23 6.14
CA VAL A 7 -8.66 50.81 5.98
C VAL A 7 -8.18 50.27 7.31
N LEU A 8 -8.97 49.44 7.96
CA LEU A 8 -8.55 48.73 9.15
C LEU A 8 -7.51 47.65 8.73
N LYS A 9 -6.27 47.87 9.10
CA LYS A 9 -5.21 46.88 9.01
C LYS A 9 -5.13 46.15 10.34
N SER A 10 -5.33 44.83 10.33
CA SER A 10 -5.13 44.02 11.50
C SER A 10 -4.08 42.96 11.24
N SER A 11 -3.35 42.54 12.25
CA SER A 11 -2.42 41.41 12.17
C SER A 11 -3.20 40.10 12.05
N PRO A 12 -2.75 39.15 11.21
CA PRO A 12 -3.41 37.87 11.08
C PRO A 12 -3.26 37.03 12.36
N GLY A 13 -4.33 36.32 12.72
CA GLY A 13 -4.35 35.45 13.89
C GLY A 13 -5.28 35.96 14.99
N ILE A 14 -5.44 35.11 16.00
CA ILE A 14 -6.25 35.40 17.21
C ILE A 14 -5.29 35.38 18.40
N LYS A 15 -5.18 36.49 19.09
CA LYS A 15 -4.38 36.64 20.30
C LYS A 15 -5.32 36.70 21.50
N ARG A 16 -5.29 35.69 22.36
CA ARG A 16 -6.17 35.57 23.54
C ARG A 16 -5.52 36.06 24.84
N ASP A 17 -4.21 36.21 24.84
CA ASP A 17 -3.40 36.59 25.98
C ASP A 17 -3.12 38.13 25.98
N GLY A 18 -4.09 38.92 26.31
CA GLY A 18 -3.97 40.36 26.35
C GLY A 18 -5.30 41.07 26.54
N THR A 19 -5.25 42.35 26.82
CA THR A 19 -6.48 43.15 26.90
C THR A 19 -7.00 43.46 25.49
N LYS A 20 -8.31 43.55 25.33
CA LYS A 20 -8.98 43.83 24.05
C LYS A 20 -8.54 45.16 23.41
N PHE A 21 -7.78 45.98 24.11
CA PHE A 21 -7.33 47.30 23.68
C PHE A 21 -5.83 47.36 23.32
N GLU A 22 -5.10 46.24 23.45
CA GLU A 22 -3.69 46.17 23.10
C GLU A 22 -3.47 45.62 21.70
N GLY A 23 -3.29 46.49 20.74
CA GLY A 23 -2.80 46.16 19.40
C GLY A 23 -3.86 45.88 18.38
N ASP A 24 -3.42 45.65 17.11
CA ASP A 24 -4.22 45.43 15.93
C ASP A 24 -4.62 43.95 15.71
N ASN A 25 -4.72 43.17 16.79
CA ASN A 25 -5.00 41.76 16.73
C ASN A 25 -6.46 41.46 17.01
N TYR A 26 -6.99 40.41 16.41
CA TYR A 26 -8.29 39.87 16.81
C TYR A 26 -8.18 39.10 18.12
N THR A 27 -9.09 39.32 19.04
CA THR A 27 -9.12 38.67 20.35
C THR A 27 -9.97 37.42 20.37
N ASP A 28 -10.91 37.28 19.41
CA ASP A 28 -11.74 36.11 19.23
C ASP A 28 -12.19 35.97 17.79
N GLY A 29 -12.54 34.76 17.36
CA GLY A 29 -13.06 34.48 16.03
C GLY A 29 -13.56 33.06 15.91
N GLN A 30 -14.71 32.88 15.29
CA GLN A 30 -15.30 31.60 14.95
C GLN A 30 -15.50 31.51 13.45
N TRP A 31 -15.24 30.34 12.87
CA TRP A 31 -15.43 30.08 11.42
C TRP A 31 -14.67 31.07 10.51
N VAL A 32 -13.45 31.42 10.92
CA VAL A 32 -12.56 32.35 10.20
C VAL A 32 -11.31 31.62 9.77
N ARG A 33 -10.92 31.80 8.52
CA ARG A 33 -9.58 31.47 8.02
C ARG A 33 -8.85 32.75 7.62
N TRP A 34 -7.54 32.71 7.72
CA TRP A 34 -6.70 33.81 7.29
C TRP A 34 -6.20 33.55 5.86
N GLN A 35 -6.43 34.51 4.97
CA GLN A 35 -5.93 34.45 3.60
C GLN A 35 -5.27 35.77 3.24
N ARG A 36 -3.97 35.74 2.93
CA ARG A 36 -3.16 36.95 2.63
C ARG A 36 -3.26 38.02 3.74
N GLY A 37 -3.21 37.61 4.99
CA GLY A 37 -3.31 38.49 6.13
C GLY A 37 -4.72 39.01 6.48
N LEU A 38 -5.73 38.66 5.70
CA LEU A 38 -7.10 39.08 5.92
C LEU A 38 -7.98 37.93 6.43
N PRO A 39 -8.87 38.21 7.42
CA PRO A 39 -9.84 37.23 7.88
C PRO A 39 -10.89 37.00 6.76
N ARG A 40 -11.15 35.75 6.48
CA ARG A 40 -12.23 35.35 5.58
C ARG A 40 -13.14 34.37 6.29
N LYS A 41 -14.43 34.52 6.07
CA LYS A 41 -15.41 33.55 6.59
C LYS A 41 -15.09 32.17 6.02
N MET A 42 -14.95 31.18 6.88
CA MET A 42 -15.00 29.79 6.43
C MET A 42 -16.41 29.50 5.96
N GLY A 43 -16.52 28.86 4.80
CA GLY A 43 -17.81 28.29 4.36
C GLY A 43 -18.31 27.31 5.41
N GLY A 44 -19.61 27.08 5.48
CA GLY A 44 -20.16 26.04 6.32
C GLY A 44 -19.68 24.65 5.91
N PHE A 45 -19.84 23.68 6.79
CA PHE A 45 -19.62 22.27 6.44
C PHE A 45 -20.80 21.79 5.59
N LYS A 46 -20.47 21.07 4.51
CA LYS A 46 -21.45 20.31 3.73
C LYS A 46 -21.23 18.83 4.04
N THR A 47 -22.30 18.15 4.42
CA THR A 47 -22.21 16.69 4.57
C THR A 47 -21.96 16.06 3.19
N THR A 48 -21.09 15.08 3.15
CA THR A 48 -20.82 14.27 1.95
C THR A 48 -21.96 13.29 1.64
N GLN A 49 -22.94 13.16 2.54
CA GLN A 49 -24.05 12.20 2.47
C GLN A 49 -23.60 10.73 2.36
N LYS A 50 -22.34 10.45 2.71
CA LYS A 50 -21.78 9.10 2.82
C LYS A 50 -21.32 8.88 4.26
N PHE A 51 -21.60 7.69 4.73
CA PHE A 51 -21.19 7.25 6.04
C PHE A 51 -20.19 6.12 5.89
N LEU A 52 -19.01 6.29 6.48
CA LEU A 52 -18.07 5.20 6.64
C LEU A 52 -18.74 4.07 7.44
N GLN A 53 -18.39 2.82 7.14
CA GLN A 53 -18.98 1.67 7.83
C GLN A 53 -18.49 1.57 9.26
N GLU A 54 -17.29 2.11 9.54
CA GLU A 54 -16.70 2.10 10.87
C GLU A 54 -16.15 3.48 11.26
N ILE A 55 -15.85 3.64 12.55
CA ILE A 55 -15.26 4.87 13.09
C ILE A 55 -13.84 5.04 12.54
N SER A 56 -13.61 6.14 11.84
CA SER A 56 -12.29 6.49 11.32
C SER A 56 -11.28 6.71 12.45
N ARG A 57 -10.13 6.07 12.34
CA ARG A 57 -8.97 6.19 13.23
C ARG A 57 -7.73 6.69 12.52
N GLY A 58 -7.90 7.14 11.32
CA GLY A 58 -6.93 7.83 10.48
C GLY A 58 -7.60 8.20 9.17
N PHE A 59 -7.31 9.37 8.67
CA PHE A 59 -7.94 9.90 7.47
C PHE A 59 -6.94 10.68 6.64
N SER A 60 -6.96 10.46 5.35
CA SER A 60 -6.13 11.19 4.41
C SER A 60 -6.90 11.58 3.17
N THR A 61 -6.45 12.66 2.53
CA THR A 61 -7.00 13.12 1.27
C THR A 61 -5.89 13.35 0.25
N PHE A 62 -6.16 12.95 -0.98
CA PHE A 62 -5.31 13.25 -2.12
C PHE A 62 -6.13 13.93 -3.20
N THR A 63 -5.65 15.06 -3.69
CA THR A 63 -6.36 15.85 -4.72
C THR A 63 -5.67 15.69 -6.06
N GLN A 64 -6.43 15.26 -7.06
CA GLN A 64 -5.96 15.21 -8.43
C GLN A 64 -7.04 15.75 -9.38
N MET A 65 -6.66 16.77 -10.17
CA MET A 65 -7.59 17.48 -11.06
C MET A 65 -8.84 18.00 -10.31
N LEU A 66 -10.02 17.48 -10.65
CA LEU A 66 -11.31 17.89 -10.09
C LEU A 66 -11.80 16.97 -8.95
N TYR A 67 -11.02 15.99 -8.57
CA TYR A 67 -11.41 14.99 -7.57
C TYR A 67 -10.55 15.05 -6.32
N VAL A 68 -11.19 14.85 -5.18
CA VAL A 68 -10.53 14.60 -3.90
C VAL A 68 -10.77 13.15 -3.53
N TYR A 69 -9.70 12.39 -3.44
CA TYR A 69 -9.70 10.99 -3.02
C TYR A 69 -9.54 10.96 -1.51
N CYS A 70 -10.51 10.40 -0.83
CA CYS A 70 -10.56 10.30 0.62
C CYS A 70 -10.33 8.87 1.05
N HIS A 71 -9.39 8.64 1.94
CA HIS A 71 -9.04 7.33 2.50
C HIS A 71 -9.23 7.37 4.01
N SER A 72 -9.86 6.35 4.56
CA SER A 72 -10.13 6.20 5.98
C SER A 72 -9.73 4.82 6.45
N GLY A 73 -8.96 4.74 7.51
CA GLY A 73 -8.67 3.51 8.23
C GLY A 73 -9.43 3.43 9.54
N SER A 74 -9.95 2.27 9.88
CA SER A 74 -10.69 1.97 11.09
C SER A 74 -10.07 0.79 11.85
N ALA A 75 -10.78 0.24 12.82
CA ALA A 75 -10.35 -0.96 13.55
C ALA A 75 -10.15 -2.18 12.63
N ASN A 76 -11.03 -2.35 11.63
CA ASN A 76 -11.10 -3.57 10.83
C ASN A 76 -11.12 -3.30 9.31
N LYS A 77 -11.11 -2.04 8.88
CA LYS A 77 -11.31 -1.69 7.48
C LYS A 77 -10.47 -0.52 7.01
N VAL A 78 -10.19 -0.53 5.71
CA VAL A 78 -9.76 0.64 4.95
C VAL A 78 -10.81 0.95 3.91
N GLU A 79 -11.35 2.15 3.96
CA GLU A 79 -12.42 2.61 3.07
C GLU A 79 -11.97 3.80 2.23
N ARG A 80 -12.47 3.89 1.02
CA ARG A 80 -12.19 4.97 0.08
C ARG A 80 -13.49 5.51 -0.53
N PHE A 81 -13.54 6.81 -0.70
CA PHE A 81 -14.52 7.49 -1.55
C PHE A 81 -13.89 8.69 -2.25
N THR A 82 -14.52 9.21 -3.27
CA THR A 82 -14.08 10.41 -3.98
C THR A 82 -15.14 11.50 -3.88
N LEU A 83 -14.66 12.75 -3.83
CA LEU A 83 -15.49 13.93 -3.98
C LEU A 83 -15.16 14.59 -5.33
N ASP A 84 -16.17 14.95 -6.09
CA ASP A 84 -16.02 15.74 -7.32
C ASP A 84 -15.99 17.26 -7.03
N ALA A 85 -15.82 18.07 -8.06
CA ALA A 85 -15.78 19.53 -7.93
C ALA A 85 -17.07 20.14 -7.34
N THR A 86 -18.19 19.41 -7.36
CA THR A 86 -19.48 19.82 -6.78
C THR A 86 -19.70 19.27 -5.38
N SER A 87 -18.69 18.56 -4.85
CA SER A 87 -18.70 17.85 -3.57
C SER A 87 -19.70 16.68 -3.49
N ASN A 88 -20.03 16.10 -4.65
CA ASN A 88 -20.75 14.83 -4.66
C ASN A 88 -19.75 13.70 -4.36
N SER A 89 -20.15 12.76 -3.53
CA SER A 89 -19.33 11.62 -3.18
C SER A 89 -19.63 10.40 -4.04
N SER A 90 -18.58 9.65 -4.40
CA SER A 90 -18.73 8.33 -4.99
C SER A 90 -19.29 7.32 -3.98
N VAL A 91 -19.57 6.10 -4.46
CA VAL A 91 -19.82 4.95 -3.57
C VAL A 91 -18.56 4.70 -2.72
N ILE A 92 -18.75 4.30 -1.47
CA ILE A 92 -17.64 3.86 -0.62
C ILE A 92 -17.14 2.51 -1.14
N THR A 93 -15.84 2.42 -1.33
CA THR A 93 -15.14 1.20 -1.75
C THR A 93 -14.35 0.67 -0.57
N ASP A 94 -14.51 -0.60 -0.25
CA ASP A 94 -13.66 -1.31 0.70
C ASP A 94 -12.30 -1.59 0.03
N ARG A 95 -11.22 -1.28 0.71
CA ARG A 95 -9.83 -1.51 0.28
C ARG A 95 -9.03 -2.25 1.34
N THR A 96 -9.74 -2.92 2.25
CA THR A 96 -9.11 -3.65 3.35
C THR A 96 -8.16 -4.71 2.81
N PRO A 97 -6.91 -4.77 3.28
CA PRO A 97 -5.97 -5.80 2.90
C PRO A 97 -6.50 -7.19 3.24
N ILE A 98 -6.42 -8.10 2.29
CA ILE A 98 -6.80 -9.50 2.44
C ILE A 98 -5.59 -10.41 2.28
N ALA A 99 -5.71 -11.64 2.79
CA ALA A 99 -4.69 -12.67 2.63
C ALA A 99 -4.62 -13.14 1.17
N ILE A 100 -3.48 -12.97 0.51
CA ILE A 100 -3.25 -13.39 -0.88
C ILE A 100 -1.97 -14.22 -0.91
N GLY A 101 -2.01 -15.38 -1.59
CA GLY A 101 -0.81 -16.17 -1.90
C GLY A 101 0.02 -15.51 -2.99
N ALA A 102 1.32 -15.38 -2.78
CA ALA A 102 2.24 -14.90 -3.80
C ALA A 102 2.25 -15.85 -5.01
N TYR A 103 2.47 -15.31 -6.20
CA TYR A 103 2.61 -16.14 -7.40
C TYR A 103 3.77 -15.69 -8.28
N GLY A 104 4.30 -16.63 -9.03
CA GLY A 104 5.30 -16.40 -10.07
C GLY A 104 4.95 -17.14 -11.34
N THR A 105 5.60 -16.84 -12.47
CA THR A 105 5.26 -17.47 -13.74
C THR A 105 6.46 -18.11 -14.42
N VAL A 106 6.18 -19.20 -15.13
CA VAL A 106 7.09 -19.88 -16.05
C VAL A 106 6.44 -19.92 -17.43
N THR A 107 6.97 -19.18 -18.39
CA THR A 107 6.51 -19.24 -19.78
C THR A 107 7.43 -20.17 -20.55
N LEU A 108 6.88 -21.29 -21.03
CA LEU A 108 7.61 -22.29 -21.82
C LEU A 108 7.61 -21.93 -23.31
N ALA A 109 8.69 -22.30 -24.01
CA ALA A 109 8.78 -22.21 -25.45
C ALA A 109 9.62 -23.40 -26.00
N GLY A 110 9.33 -23.78 -27.26
CA GLY A 110 9.97 -24.89 -27.94
C GLY A 110 8.97 -25.91 -28.46
N ALA A 111 9.47 -26.94 -29.16
CA ALA A 111 8.65 -27.96 -29.84
C ALA A 111 9.10 -29.39 -29.53
N SER A 112 10.06 -29.60 -28.65
CA SER A 112 10.54 -30.92 -28.23
C SER A 112 11.34 -30.82 -26.93
N GLY A 113 11.50 -31.95 -26.21
CA GLY A 113 12.32 -32.04 -25.03
C GLY A 113 11.53 -32.30 -23.74
N SER A 114 11.94 -31.72 -22.63
CA SER A 114 11.29 -31.96 -21.33
C SER A 114 11.54 -30.81 -20.35
N VAL A 115 10.63 -30.67 -19.38
CA VAL A 115 10.81 -29.93 -18.15
C VAL A 115 11.25 -30.91 -17.08
N ASN A 116 12.51 -30.88 -16.69
CA ASN A 116 13.09 -31.86 -15.78
C ASN A 116 12.85 -31.50 -14.32
N MET A 117 12.89 -30.20 -14.00
CA MET A 117 12.67 -29.65 -12.66
C MET A 117 12.24 -28.18 -12.74
N ILE A 118 11.37 -27.80 -11.86
CA ILE A 118 11.13 -26.40 -11.48
C ILE A 118 11.34 -26.32 -9.97
N ALA A 119 12.09 -25.32 -9.52
CA ALA A 119 12.30 -25.04 -8.12
C ALA A 119 11.95 -23.59 -7.78
N VAL A 120 11.39 -23.37 -6.62
CA VAL A 120 11.07 -22.06 -6.05
C VAL A 120 11.96 -21.86 -4.81
N ASN A 121 12.77 -20.81 -4.84
CA ASN A 121 13.77 -20.52 -3.79
C ASN A 121 14.61 -21.74 -3.42
N GLY A 122 15.03 -22.54 -4.42
CA GLY A 122 15.82 -23.75 -4.25
C GLY A 122 15.03 -25.00 -3.88
N VAL A 123 13.75 -24.92 -3.60
CA VAL A 123 12.88 -26.07 -3.29
C VAL A 123 12.25 -26.61 -4.58
N ASN A 124 12.50 -27.87 -4.91
CA ASN A 124 11.85 -28.52 -6.05
C ASN A 124 10.35 -28.64 -5.79
N VAL A 125 9.55 -28.19 -6.78
CA VAL A 125 8.08 -28.19 -6.71
C VAL A 125 7.42 -29.22 -7.65
N MET A 126 8.21 -30.10 -8.25
CA MET A 126 7.72 -31.15 -9.16
C MET A 126 8.06 -32.55 -8.60
N SER A 127 7.18 -33.50 -8.81
CA SER A 127 7.43 -34.90 -8.44
C SER A 127 8.35 -35.62 -9.44
N SER A 128 8.28 -35.25 -10.72
CA SER A 128 9.01 -35.91 -11.82
C SER A 128 9.12 -35.02 -13.05
N ALA A 129 10.03 -35.36 -13.94
CA ALA A 129 10.17 -34.69 -15.23
C ALA A 129 8.91 -34.88 -16.10
N VAL A 130 8.57 -33.84 -16.85
CA VAL A 130 7.44 -33.84 -17.80
C VAL A 130 7.98 -33.66 -19.22
N ALA A 131 7.77 -34.69 -20.06
CA ALA A 131 8.15 -34.67 -21.47
C ALA A 131 7.23 -33.74 -22.28
N PHE A 132 7.75 -33.19 -23.38
CA PHE A 132 6.96 -32.45 -24.36
C PHE A 132 5.81 -33.34 -24.89
N ASN A 133 4.59 -32.80 -24.90
CA ASN A 133 3.39 -33.53 -25.28
C ASN A 133 2.62 -32.82 -26.42
N GLY A 134 3.08 -33.04 -27.64
CA GLY A 134 2.43 -32.55 -28.84
C GLY A 134 2.41 -31.03 -29.04
N THR A 135 2.06 -30.28 -28.02
CA THR A 135 2.08 -28.83 -28.02
C THR A 135 2.68 -28.27 -26.73
N ILE A 136 3.21 -27.03 -26.80
CA ILE A 136 3.76 -26.38 -25.61
C ILE A 136 2.67 -26.08 -24.57
N ALA A 137 1.44 -25.78 -25.01
CA ALA A 137 0.30 -25.55 -24.12
C ALA A 137 -0.09 -26.83 -23.34
N GLN A 138 -0.12 -27.98 -24.02
CA GLN A 138 -0.40 -29.27 -23.36
C GLN A 138 0.74 -29.63 -22.40
N THR A 139 1.98 -29.37 -22.78
CA THR A 139 3.14 -29.57 -21.90
C THR A 139 3.06 -28.69 -20.66
N ALA A 140 2.71 -27.42 -20.80
CA ALA A 140 2.52 -26.50 -19.68
C ALA A 140 1.38 -26.98 -18.75
N THR A 141 0.27 -27.47 -19.30
CA THR A 141 -0.84 -28.07 -18.52
C THR A 141 -0.39 -29.28 -17.72
N ASN A 142 0.41 -30.16 -18.32
CA ASN A 142 0.95 -31.35 -17.64
C ASN A 142 1.92 -30.96 -16.52
N VAL A 143 2.76 -29.94 -16.74
CA VAL A 143 3.67 -29.41 -15.70
C VAL A 143 2.87 -28.80 -14.57
N ALA A 144 1.87 -27.98 -14.85
CA ALA A 144 1.02 -27.38 -13.81
C ALA A 144 0.30 -28.45 -12.97
N SER A 145 -0.20 -29.51 -13.61
CA SER A 145 -0.82 -30.64 -12.93
C SER A 145 0.18 -31.40 -12.05
N ASN A 146 1.41 -31.57 -12.53
CA ASN A 146 2.49 -32.22 -11.76
C ASN A 146 2.84 -31.40 -10.50
N ILE A 147 2.98 -30.08 -10.62
CA ILE A 147 3.24 -29.19 -9.48
C ILE A 147 2.08 -29.26 -8.48
N SER A 148 0.85 -29.15 -8.93
CA SER A 148 -0.32 -29.14 -8.05
C SER A 148 -0.56 -30.49 -7.34
N ALA A 149 -0.09 -31.58 -7.91
CA ALA A 149 -0.17 -32.93 -7.31
C ALA A 149 0.98 -33.21 -6.34
N TYR A 150 2.05 -32.44 -6.39
CA TYR A 150 3.23 -32.64 -5.53
C TYR A 150 3.16 -31.76 -4.30
N THR A 151 3.40 -32.33 -3.13
CA THR A 151 3.46 -31.58 -1.87
C THR A 151 4.91 -31.27 -1.53
N SER A 152 5.29 -30.02 -1.69
CA SER A 152 6.59 -29.48 -1.25
C SER A 152 6.46 -28.70 0.06
N THR A 153 7.58 -28.27 0.63
CA THR A 153 7.57 -27.38 1.81
C THR A 153 8.51 -26.20 1.56
N PRO A 154 7.98 -24.98 1.33
CA PRO A 154 6.56 -24.59 1.23
C PRO A 154 5.81 -25.28 0.10
N ASN A 155 4.46 -25.32 0.19
CA ASN A 155 3.63 -25.96 -0.81
C ASN A 155 3.08 -24.96 -1.85
N TYR A 156 2.92 -25.45 -3.10
CA TYR A 156 2.51 -24.62 -4.24
C TYR A 156 1.43 -25.33 -5.05
N THR A 157 0.59 -24.53 -5.69
CA THR A 157 -0.33 -24.97 -6.74
C THR A 157 0.03 -24.30 -8.06
N ALA A 158 -0.37 -24.87 -9.19
CA ALA A 158 -0.10 -24.26 -10.47
C ALA A 158 -1.28 -24.40 -11.43
N VAL A 159 -1.45 -23.41 -12.29
CA VAL A 159 -2.43 -23.39 -13.39
C VAL A 159 -1.72 -22.96 -14.66
N ALA A 160 -2.05 -23.59 -15.79
CA ALA A 160 -1.51 -23.22 -17.09
C ALA A 160 -2.56 -22.49 -17.95
N ALA A 161 -2.12 -21.43 -18.62
CA ALA A 161 -2.87 -20.72 -19.64
C ALA A 161 -1.99 -20.60 -20.90
N GLY A 162 -2.29 -21.42 -21.92
CA GLY A 162 -1.39 -21.55 -23.06
C GLY A 162 -0.02 -22.08 -22.65
N SER A 163 1.05 -21.35 -22.98
CA SER A 163 2.43 -21.69 -22.60
C SER A 163 2.86 -21.15 -21.23
N VAL A 164 2.00 -20.36 -20.56
CA VAL A 164 2.30 -19.74 -19.27
C VAL A 164 1.78 -20.61 -18.14
N ILE A 165 2.66 -20.96 -17.21
CA ILE A 165 2.36 -21.66 -15.97
C ILE A 165 2.43 -20.62 -14.85
N THR A 166 1.33 -20.37 -14.17
CA THR A 166 1.27 -19.56 -12.96
C THR A 166 1.38 -20.48 -11.75
N ILE A 167 2.42 -20.30 -10.95
CA ILE A 167 2.68 -21.05 -9.72
C ILE A 167 2.31 -20.15 -8.54
N THR A 168 1.41 -20.61 -7.68
CA THR A 168 0.90 -19.84 -6.53
C THR A 168 1.25 -20.56 -5.24
N SER A 169 1.73 -19.80 -4.26
CA SER A 169 1.96 -20.30 -2.90
C SER A 169 0.63 -20.67 -2.23
N VAL A 170 0.56 -21.82 -1.60
CA VAL A 170 -0.60 -22.21 -0.78
C VAL A 170 -0.62 -21.40 0.52
N THR A 171 0.56 -21.07 1.05
CA THR A 171 0.66 -20.15 2.19
C THR A 171 0.42 -18.72 1.69
N THR A 172 -0.56 -18.07 2.28
CA THR A 172 -0.85 -16.65 2.01
C THR A 172 0.13 -15.76 2.78
N GLY A 173 0.27 -14.53 2.33
CA GLY A 173 1.15 -13.54 2.93
C GLY A 173 2.24 -13.07 1.97
N ASP A 174 2.97 -12.07 2.40
CA ASP A 174 4.03 -11.43 1.61
C ASP A 174 5.41 -12.09 1.75
N GLN A 175 5.56 -13.05 2.66
CA GLN A 175 6.84 -13.71 2.97
C GLN A 175 7.45 -14.48 1.79
N VAL A 176 6.64 -14.86 0.80
CA VAL A 176 7.08 -15.55 -0.42
C VAL A 176 7.38 -14.57 -1.57
N ASN A 177 7.09 -13.28 -1.39
CA ASN A 177 7.43 -12.27 -2.36
C ASN A 177 8.95 -12.20 -2.55
N GLY A 178 9.37 -12.05 -3.81
CA GLY A 178 10.79 -12.05 -4.15
C GLY A 178 11.41 -13.43 -4.36
N PHE A 179 10.74 -14.55 -4.03
CA PHE A 179 11.25 -15.89 -4.27
C PHE A 179 11.53 -16.12 -5.76
N ILE A 180 12.72 -16.61 -6.05
CA ILE A 180 13.21 -16.82 -7.42
C ILE A 180 12.76 -18.20 -7.89
N ILE A 181 12.23 -18.25 -9.12
CA ILE A 181 11.99 -19.51 -9.83
C ILE A 181 13.24 -19.89 -10.61
N THR A 182 13.63 -21.14 -10.51
CA THR A 182 14.68 -21.74 -11.34
C THR A 182 14.12 -23.00 -12.01
N ASN A 183 14.71 -23.38 -13.14
CA ASN A 183 14.32 -24.63 -13.78
C ASN A 183 15.49 -25.35 -14.46
N THR A 184 15.30 -26.62 -14.75
CA THR A 184 16.19 -27.44 -15.60
C THR A 184 15.35 -27.98 -16.75
N LEU A 185 15.74 -27.65 -17.96
CA LEU A 185 15.05 -28.00 -19.20
C LEU A 185 15.98 -28.78 -20.12
N THR A 186 15.39 -29.64 -20.96
CA THR A 186 16.10 -30.26 -22.09
C THR A 186 15.43 -29.78 -23.38
N THR A 187 16.16 -29.13 -24.26
CA THR A 187 15.72 -28.61 -25.59
C THR A 187 14.66 -27.50 -25.51
N LEU A 188 13.81 -27.46 -24.48
CA LEU A 188 12.88 -26.35 -24.24
C LEU A 188 13.61 -25.12 -23.70
N THR A 189 12.96 -23.96 -23.83
CA THR A 189 13.39 -22.69 -23.23
C THR A 189 12.28 -22.12 -22.36
N SER A 190 12.62 -21.23 -21.45
CA SER A 190 11.62 -20.57 -20.60
C SER A 190 11.98 -19.12 -20.27
N THR A 191 10.95 -18.34 -19.98
CA THR A 191 11.06 -17.05 -19.29
C THR A 191 10.46 -17.18 -17.91
N LEU A 192 11.19 -16.72 -16.89
CA LEU A 192 10.81 -16.85 -15.49
C LEU A 192 10.50 -15.48 -14.89
N VAL A 193 9.41 -15.38 -14.14
CA VAL A 193 9.07 -14.21 -13.34
C VAL A 193 9.02 -14.66 -11.87
N LYS A 194 9.76 -13.95 -11.02
CA LYS A 194 9.82 -14.22 -9.58
C LYS A 194 8.44 -14.11 -8.93
N PHE A 195 8.31 -14.68 -7.74
CA PHE A 195 7.10 -14.55 -6.92
C PHE A 195 6.89 -13.12 -6.48
N ASP A 196 5.63 -12.66 -6.56
CA ASP A 196 5.18 -11.36 -6.13
C ASP A 196 3.68 -11.40 -5.81
N TYR A 197 3.13 -10.25 -5.35
CA TYR A 197 1.70 -10.06 -5.10
C TYR A 197 1.11 -10.81 -3.89
N GLY A 198 1.92 -11.51 -3.11
CA GLY A 198 1.50 -12.02 -1.81
C GLY A 198 1.17 -10.86 -0.87
N SER A 199 0.16 -11.04 -0.05
CA SER A 199 -0.27 -10.01 0.92
C SER A 199 -0.77 -10.63 2.20
N ASP A 200 -0.36 -10.03 3.32
CA ASP A 200 -0.93 -10.31 4.62
C ASP A 200 -2.27 -9.57 4.77
N PRO A 201 -3.23 -10.16 5.47
CA PRO A 201 -4.46 -9.48 5.79
C PRO A 201 -4.22 -8.40 6.85
N LEU A 202 -5.13 -7.43 6.90
CA LEU A 202 -5.18 -6.50 8.03
C LEU A 202 -5.40 -7.28 9.34
N LEU A 203 -4.53 -7.07 10.31
CA LEU A 203 -4.75 -7.54 11.68
C LEU A 203 -5.77 -6.64 12.35
N ALA A 204 -7.00 -7.14 12.48
CA ALA A 204 -8.08 -6.42 13.10
C ALA A 204 -7.80 -6.16 14.59
N ASN A 205 -7.82 -4.91 14.99
CA ASN A 205 -7.62 -4.50 16.38
C ASN A 205 -8.46 -3.26 16.69
N PRO A 206 -9.25 -3.26 17.77
CA PRO A 206 -10.07 -2.11 18.14
C PRO A 206 -9.27 -0.83 18.42
N PHE A 207 -7.96 -0.95 18.59
CA PHE A 207 -7.06 0.18 18.85
C PHE A 207 -6.19 0.55 17.64
N ASN A 208 -6.40 -0.05 16.48
CA ASN A 208 -5.66 0.31 15.27
C ASN A 208 -5.69 1.82 15.02
N TYR A 209 -4.51 2.38 14.83
CA TYR A 209 -4.31 3.77 14.44
C TYR A 209 -3.62 3.81 13.09
N TRP A 210 -4.10 4.66 12.19
CA TRP A 210 -3.63 4.73 10.81
C TRP A 210 -2.91 6.03 10.53
N MET A 211 -1.81 5.90 9.81
CA MET A 211 -1.15 7.00 9.11
C MET A 211 -1.13 6.71 7.62
N PHE A 212 -1.41 7.72 6.85
CA PHE A 212 -1.42 7.64 5.39
C PHE A 212 -0.49 8.67 4.81
N ASP A 213 0.23 8.29 3.76
CA ASP A 213 1.00 9.20 2.94
C ASP A 213 0.92 8.78 1.47
N VAL A 214 1.35 9.63 0.56
CA VAL A 214 1.35 9.36 -0.87
C VAL A 214 2.74 9.58 -1.42
N GLN A 215 3.26 8.58 -2.13
CA GLN A 215 4.56 8.65 -2.76
C GLN A 215 4.53 8.13 -4.19
N TYR A 216 5.32 8.79 -5.05
CA TYR A 216 5.56 8.37 -6.41
C TYR A 216 6.60 7.25 -6.46
N ALA A 217 6.30 6.20 -7.24
CA ALA A 217 7.21 5.10 -7.54
C ALA A 217 7.76 5.21 -8.95
N SER A 218 9.07 5.18 -9.07
CA SER A 218 9.77 5.39 -10.35
C SER A 218 9.60 4.21 -11.31
N SER A 219 9.59 2.99 -10.80
CA SER A 219 9.50 1.76 -11.62
C SER A 219 8.15 1.62 -12.32
N THR A 220 7.08 2.05 -11.67
CA THR A 220 5.72 1.92 -12.20
C THR A 220 5.16 3.22 -12.76
N ASN A 221 5.86 4.34 -12.55
CA ASN A 221 5.41 5.69 -12.93
C ASN A 221 4.03 6.05 -12.33
N GLN A 222 3.79 5.65 -11.09
CA GLN A 222 2.51 5.81 -10.40
C GLN A 222 2.66 6.41 -9.00
N ASN A 223 1.59 7.05 -8.50
CA ASN A 223 1.48 7.45 -7.12
C ASN A 223 0.80 6.35 -6.31
N TYR A 224 1.49 5.90 -5.27
CA TYR A 224 0.95 4.96 -4.31
C TYR A 224 0.48 5.65 -3.04
N LEU A 225 -0.68 5.23 -2.56
CA LEU A 225 -1.09 5.42 -1.18
C LEU A 225 -0.31 4.41 -0.35
N ILE A 226 0.40 4.93 0.64
CA ILE A 226 1.04 4.11 1.66
C ILE A 226 0.23 4.29 2.94
N ALA A 227 -0.14 3.19 3.55
CA ALA A 227 -0.95 3.16 4.76
C ALA A 227 -0.21 2.35 5.83
N SER A 228 0.14 2.99 6.92
CA SER A 228 0.71 2.33 8.07
C SER A 228 -0.33 2.21 9.17
N VAL A 229 -0.38 1.05 9.81
CA VAL A 229 -1.26 0.79 10.94
C VAL A 229 -0.46 0.20 12.10
N ALA A 230 -0.71 0.70 13.30
CA ALA A 230 -0.19 0.12 14.52
C ALA A 230 -1.31 -0.09 15.53
N PRO A 231 -1.36 -1.22 16.21
CA PRO A 231 -2.25 -1.42 17.34
C PRO A 231 -1.86 -0.45 18.46
N ASN A 232 -2.86 0.19 19.06
CA ASN A 232 -2.71 1.14 20.18
C ASN A 232 -2.11 2.53 19.86
N GLY A 233 -2.07 2.94 18.62
CA GLY A 233 -1.89 4.35 18.22
C GLY A 233 -0.58 5.04 18.55
N THR A 234 0.15 4.57 19.48
CA THR A 234 1.47 5.06 19.83
C THR A 234 2.15 4.08 20.76
N CYS A 235 3.34 3.74 20.46
CA CYS A 235 4.31 3.33 21.45
C CYS A 235 4.26 1.93 22.02
N VAL A 236 5.32 1.30 21.73
CA VAL A 236 6.35 1.01 22.71
C VAL A 236 6.14 -0.19 23.60
N CYS A 237 4.95 -0.69 23.78
CA CYS A 237 4.80 -1.71 24.82
C CYS A 237 4.04 -2.96 24.44
N ASN A 238 3.73 -3.17 23.20
CA ASN A 238 3.03 -4.39 22.79
C ASN A 238 3.84 -5.16 21.75
N ASP A 239 3.96 -6.45 21.97
CA ASP A 239 4.57 -7.43 21.08
C ASP A 239 3.82 -7.61 19.73
N GLN A 240 2.95 -6.67 19.38
CA GLN A 240 2.23 -6.67 18.12
C GLN A 240 2.84 -5.65 17.17
N ASP A 241 3.41 -6.17 16.13
CA ASP A 241 4.02 -5.39 15.06
C ASP A 241 2.95 -4.62 14.28
N GLY A 242 3.28 -3.39 13.91
CA GLY A 242 2.50 -2.65 12.95
C GLY A 242 2.65 -3.24 11.55
N GLN A 243 1.74 -2.89 10.66
CA GLN A 243 1.76 -3.30 9.27
C GLN A 243 1.84 -2.07 8.36
N ILE A 244 2.50 -2.20 7.22
CA ILE A 244 2.49 -1.19 6.16
C ILE A 244 1.86 -1.80 4.92
N PHE A 245 0.94 -1.07 4.33
CA PHE A 245 0.21 -1.46 3.13
C PHE A 245 0.38 -0.40 2.05
N PHE A 246 0.21 -0.81 0.82
CA PHE A 246 0.22 0.09 -0.34
C PHE A 246 -0.87 -0.26 -1.34
N GLY A 247 -1.19 0.70 -2.19
CA GLY A 247 -2.05 0.51 -3.34
C GLY A 247 -2.08 1.77 -4.18
N GLU A 248 -2.51 1.70 -5.41
CA GLU A 248 -2.66 2.88 -6.24
C GLU A 248 -3.57 3.90 -5.55
N VAL A 249 -3.13 5.16 -5.45
CA VAL A 249 -3.91 6.20 -4.76
C VAL A 249 -5.28 6.42 -5.41
N LEU A 250 -5.38 6.23 -6.71
CA LEU A 250 -6.63 6.33 -7.48
C LEU A 250 -7.36 4.99 -7.60
N GLY A 251 -6.71 3.89 -7.24
CA GLY A 251 -7.23 2.53 -7.37
C GLY A 251 -8.42 2.24 -6.46
N THR A 252 -9.16 1.21 -6.79
CA THR A 252 -10.31 0.70 -6.02
C THR A 252 -10.05 -0.70 -5.44
N GLY A 253 -8.95 -1.33 -5.84
CA GLY A 253 -8.56 -2.65 -5.32
C GLY A 253 -8.07 -2.58 -3.88
N ASP A 254 -8.03 -3.75 -3.24
CA ASP A 254 -7.53 -3.93 -1.89
C ASP A 254 -6.08 -3.43 -1.78
N LEU A 255 -5.72 -2.91 -0.62
CA LEU A 255 -4.32 -2.61 -0.33
C LEU A 255 -3.56 -3.91 -0.12
N ARG A 256 -2.26 -3.88 -0.37
CA ARG A 256 -1.35 -5.02 -0.20
C ARG A 256 -0.30 -4.72 0.85
N SER A 257 0.12 -5.73 1.60
CA SER A 257 1.21 -5.56 2.56
C SER A 257 2.54 -5.29 1.85
N ILE A 258 3.39 -4.51 2.52
CA ILE A 258 4.79 -4.32 2.14
C ILE A 258 5.61 -5.20 3.08
N PRO A 259 6.44 -6.12 2.54
CA PRO A 259 7.34 -6.94 3.36
C PRO A 259 8.27 -6.06 4.21
N LEU A 260 8.26 -6.28 5.50
CA LEU A 260 9.16 -5.58 6.42
C LEU A 260 10.51 -6.33 6.52
N PRO A 261 11.64 -5.62 6.65
CA PRO A 261 12.90 -6.25 6.96
C PRO A 261 12.83 -6.99 8.32
N PRO A 262 13.64 -8.04 8.52
CA PRO A 262 13.74 -8.69 9.81
C PRO A 262 14.04 -7.70 10.93
N ASN A 263 13.35 -7.80 12.05
CA ASN A 263 13.43 -6.93 13.23
C ASN A 263 12.93 -5.47 13.02
N ALA A 264 12.24 -5.20 11.94
CA ALA A 264 11.59 -3.93 11.73
C ALA A 264 10.18 -3.94 12.33
N ASN A 265 10.05 -3.56 13.58
CA ASN A 265 8.75 -3.45 14.26
C ASN A 265 8.18 -2.05 14.04
N VAL A 266 7.21 -1.92 13.16
CA VAL A 266 6.60 -0.63 12.82
C VAL A 266 5.65 -0.18 13.92
N THR A 267 5.78 1.07 14.34
CA THR A 267 4.90 1.70 15.35
C THR A 267 3.79 2.56 14.75
N GLY A 268 3.60 2.51 13.43
CA GLY A 268 2.57 3.23 12.72
C GLY A 268 3.00 4.58 12.14
N GLY A 269 4.23 5.01 12.34
CA GLY A 269 4.75 6.25 11.74
C GLY A 269 5.30 6.02 10.35
N ILE A 270 4.80 6.75 9.37
CA ILE A 270 5.37 6.84 8.02
C ILE A 270 5.48 8.29 7.58
N VAL A 271 6.47 8.57 6.75
CA VAL A 271 6.60 9.86 6.09
C VAL A 271 7.25 9.69 4.72
N SER A 272 6.64 10.28 3.71
CA SER A 272 7.20 10.35 2.36
C SER A 272 8.12 11.55 2.24
N LEU A 273 9.38 11.30 1.99
CA LEU A 273 10.38 12.31 1.65
C LEU A 273 11.12 11.83 0.42
N HIS A 274 10.57 12.13 -0.75
CA HIS A 274 11.11 11.65 -2.02
C HIS A 274 12.64 11.85 -2.13
N PRO A 275 13.42 10.84 -2.55
CA PRO A 275 12.99 9.57 -3.13
C PRO A 275 12.69 8.43 -2.14
N TYR A 276 12.70 8.67 -0.85
CA TYR A 276 12.54 7.65 0.17
C TYR A 276 11.16 7.70 0.84
N LEU A 277 10.64 6.53 1.19
CA LEU A 277 9.63 6.36 2.23
C LEU A 277 10.35 6.04 3.54
N PHE A 278 10.12 6.82 4.56
CA PHE A 278 10.60 6.55 5.90
C PHE A 278 9.48 5.96 6.76
N TYR A 279 9.86 5.04 7.64
CA TYR A 279 8.99 4.56 8.71
C TYR A 279 9.80 4.45 10.00
N TYR A 280 9.12 4.53 11.12
CA TYR A 280 9.78 4.31 12.40
C TYR A 280 9.11 3.20 13.20
N GLY A 281 9.95 2.48 13.91
CA GLY A 281 9.63 1.31 14.68
C GLY A 281 9.86 1.50 16.17
N THR A 282 9.77 0.40 16.89
CA THR A 282 10.13 0.33 18.31
C THR A 282 11.62 0.64 18.50
N ASP A 283 11.98 1.03 19.72
CA ASP A 283 13.37 1.29 20.14
C ASP A 283 14.08 2.40 19.37
N GLY A 284 13.32 3.29 18.72
CA GLY A 284 13.87 4.42 17.98
C GLY A 284 14.42 4.06 16.60
N ILE A 285 14.13 2.87 16.10
CA ILE A 285 14.54 2.45 14.75
C ILE A 285 13.85 3.32 13.70
N ILE A 286 14.64 3.81 12.76
CA ILE A 286 14.17 4.47 11.55
C ILE A 286 14.55 3.62 10.35
N GLY A 287 13.54 3.20 9.58
CA GLY A 287 13.75 2.49 8.33
C GLY A 287 13.42 3.33 7.12
N TRP A 288 13.99 2.99 5.99
CA TRP A 288 13.72 3.66 4.71
C TRP A 288 13.69 2.67 3.54
N SER A 289 12.92 3.04 2.53
CA SER A 289 12.76 2.26 1.30
C SER A 289 13.98 2.38 0.36
N VAL A 290 14.00 1.54 -0.66
CA VAL A 290 14.83 1.77 -1.85
C VAL A 290 14.47 3.12 -2.48
N PRO A 291 15.46 3.91 -2.94
CA PRO A 291 15.19 5.21 -3.56
C PRO A 291 14.27 5.10 -4.77
N GLY A 292 13.16 5.82 -4.76
CA GLY A 292 12.15 5.79 -5.82
C GLY A 292 11.22 4.58 -5.83
N GLU A 293 11.39 3.64 -4.90
CA GLU A 293 10.58 2.41 -4.78
C GLU A 293 9.98 2.31 -3.37
N PRO A 294 8.89 3.01 -3.09
CA PRO A 294 8.32 3.08 -1.73
C PRO A 294 7.76 1.74 -1.23
N THR A 295 7.57 0.78 -2.11
CA THR A 295 7.06 -0.55 -1.80
C THR A 295 8.15 -1.59 -1.56
N ASP A 296 9.42 -1.21 -1.70
CA ASP A 296 10.56 -2.09 -1.43
C ASP A 296 11.35 -1.57 -0.22
N LEU A 297 11.21 -2.25 0.92
CA LEU A 297 11.89 -1.96 2.17
C LEU A 297 13.08 -2.89 2.44
N THR A 298 13.37 -3.82 1.54
CA THR A 298 14.37 -4.90 1.72
C THR A 298 15.47 -4.90 0.67
N GLY A 299 15.28 -4.18 -0.44
CA GLY A 299 16.21 -4.14 -1.57
C GLY A 299 17.45 -3.30 -1.32
N SER A 300 18.36 -3.32 -2.30
CA SER A 300 19.60 -2.53 -2.23
C SER A 300 19.31 -1.03 -2.19
N GLY A 301 19.79 -0.36 -1.15
CA GLY A 301 19.55 1.07 -0.91
C GLY A 301 18.48 1.37 0.13
N SER A 302 17.70 0.37 0.55
CA SER A 302 16.91 0.45 1.78
C SER A 302 17.80 0.21 3.01
N GLY A 303 17.30 0.52 4.20
CA GLY A 303 18.04 0.26 5.42
C GLY A 303 17.28 0.58 6.71
N LEU A 304 17.96 0.30 7.81
CA LEU A 304 17.53 0.57 9.20
C LEU A 304 18.64 1.31 9.93
N ALA A 305 18.28 2.27 10.78
CA ALA A 305 19.20 2.99 11.69
C ALA A 305 18.58 3.17 13.08
#